data_7aecd08ebb661416c8a16327a46f1d9d
#
_entry.id   7aecd08ebb661416c8a16327a46f1d9d
#
_cell.length_a   1.000
_cell.length_b   1.000
_cell.length_c   1.000
_cell.angle_alpha   90.00
_cell.angle_beta   90.00
_cell.angle_gamma   90.00
#
_symmetry.space_group_name_H-M   'P 1'
#
loop_
_entity.id
_entity.type
_entity.pdbx_description
1 polymer ?
#
loop_
_entity_poly.entity_id
_entity_poly.type
_entity_poly.pdbx_seq_one_letter_code
_entity_poly.pdbx_strand_id
1 'polypeptide(L)'
;PYSFLELICSITVYCLIYVTLFFELLYHISSQPLTVISSIALLYTLYYILILLLCSKTLRITGSICNTLNHLLLILTVIHIAVNGSLLVGDILNNTIPGSFYFPYVLYLIPLAYTLWSFFSKRGSGPAQFDYRINAFVWVSTLSLEIGHLYLLGNKGNEIPEGIDTKHYIILYLPMIWMLLSSVFIYAGIKKDLIELRKIGFFLTGITIIKLYVYDVWQMDHVSRIVAFIILGIILLLSSFIFQRLKRIIRSLMKATEEHQQQKK
;
A
#
# COMPACT_ATOMS: atom_id res chain seq x y z
N PRO A 1 17.82 -10.31 -29.80
CA PRO A 1 16.98 -11.39 -29.31
C PRO A 1 17.90 -12.50 -28.83
N TYR A 2 17.85 -12.81 -27.50
CA TYR A 2 18.59 -13.96 -26.99
C TYR A 2 18.03 -15.23 -27.65
N SER A 3 18.91 -16.18 -27.93
CA SER A 3 18.45 -17.53 -28.27
C SER A 3 17.65 -18.08 -27.06
N PHE A 4 16.66 -18.90 -27.29
CA PHE A 4 15.86 -19.51 -26.23
C PHE A 4 16.74 -20.22 -25.19
N LEU A 5 17.83 -20.82 -25.63
CA LEU A 5 18.84 -21.45 -24.78
C LEU A 5 19.56 -20.46 -23.86
N GLU A 6 19.97 -19.28 -24.34
CA GLU A 6 20.62 -18.25 -23.51
C GLU A 6 19.67 -17.75 -22.40
N LEU A 7 18.38 -17.60 -22.71
CA LEU A 7 17.39 -17.20 -21.73
C LEU A 7 17.26 -18.26 -20.61
N ILE A 8 17.13 -19.55 -20.99
CA ILE A 8 17.06 -20.67 -20.03
C ILE A 8 18.32 -20.73 -19.17
N CYS A 9 19.51 -20.68 -19.77
CA CYS A 9 20.75 -20.68 -19.03
C CYS A 9 20.84 -19.53 -18.04
N SER A 10 20.45 -18.32 -18.43
CA SER A 10 20.49 -17.15 -17.55
C SER A 10 19.52 -17.31 -16.37
N ILE A 11 18.29 -17.76 -16.61
CA ILE A 11 17.31 -18.01 -15.54
C ILE A 11 17.85 -19.08 -14.57
N THR A 12 18.40 -20.17 -15.09
CA THR A 12 18.95 -21.25 -14.27
C THR A 12 20.10 -20.76 -13.38
N VAL A 13 21.00 -19.94 -13.90
CA VAL A 13 22.11 -19.36 -13.12
C VAL A 13 21.56 -18.47 -11.99
N TYR A 14 20.59 -17.59 -12.26
CA TYR A 14 20.01 -16.73 -11.22
C TYR A 14 19.27 -17.57 -10.16
N CYS A 15 18.53 -18.60 -10.56
CA CYS A 15 17.90 -19.52 -9.62
C CYS A 15 18.91 -20.25 -8.73
N LEU A 16 20.02 -20.73 -9.31
CA LEU A 16 21.08 -21.39 -8.53
C LEU A 16 21.74 -20.46 -7.53
N ILE A 17 22.07 -19.22 -7.94
CA ILE A 17 22.63 -18.23 -7.03
C ILE A 17 21.65 -17.94 -5.88
N TYR A 18 20.35 -17.73 -6.19
CA TYR A 18 19.34 -17.50 -5.18
C TYR A 18 19.29 -18.64 -4.17
N VAL A 19 19.17 -19.88 -4.65
CA VAL A 19 19.01 -21.08 -3.80
C VAL A 19 20.25 -21.31 -2.94
N THR A 20 21.46 -21.17 -3.50
CA THR A 20 22.70 -21.36 -2.75
C THR A 20 22.84 -20.34 -1.61
N LEU A 21 22.65 -19.06 -1.90
CA LEU A 21 22.73 -18.02 -0.88
C LEU A 21 21.57 -18.11 0.14
N PHE A 22 20.41 -18.57 -0.29
CA PHE A 22 19.27 -18.78 0.59
C PHE A 22 19.52 -19.90 1.63
N PHE A 23 20.07 -21.02 1.20
CA PHE A 23 20.43 -22.11 2.12
C PHE A 23 21.58 -21.70 3.07
N GLU A 24 22.55 -20.95 2.60
CA GLU A 24 23.60 -20.41 3.44
C GLU A 24 23.04 -19.49 4.51
N LEU A 25 22.11 -18.58 4.13
CA LEU A 25 21.40 -17.73 5.06
C LEU A 25 20.65 -18.54 6.11
N LEU A 26 19.85 -19.53 5.66
CA LEU A 26 19.07 -20.39 6.56
C LEU A 26 19.95 -21.14 7.55
N TYR A 27 21.11 -21.62 7.11
CA TYR A 27 22.07 -22.27 7.98
C TYR A 27 22.52 -21.35 9.14
N HIS A 28 22.86 -20.09 8.82
CA HIS A 28 23.33 -19.13 9.83
C HIS A 28 22.22 -18.67 10.79
N ILE A 29 20.95 -18.62 10.36
CA ILE A 29 19.84 -18.18 11.21
C ILE A 29 19.07 -19.34 11.86
N SER A 30 19.47 -20.59 11.66
CA SER A 30 18.75 -21.78 12.11
C SER A 30 18.51 -21.87 13.62
N SER A 31 19.31 -21.15 14.43
CA SER A 31 19.16 -21.07 15.88
C SER A 31 18.12 -20.05 16.36
N GLN A 32 17.57 -19.24 15.47
CA GLN A 32 16.57 -18.22 15.83
C GLN A 32 15.15 -18.78 15.87
N PRO A 33 14.20 -18.08 16.53
CA PRO A 33 12.79 -18.44 16.48
C PRO A 33 12.25 -18.50 15.04
N LEU A 34 11.28 -19.39 14.81
CA LEU A 34 10.71 -19.62 13.46
C LEU A 34 10.15 -18.34 12.81
N THR A 35 9.52 -17.48 13.59
CA THR A 35 8.98 -16.19 13.15
C THR A 35 10.07 -15.25 12.66
N VAL A 36 11.22 -15.22 13.31
CA VAL A 36 12.41 -14.46 12.89
C VAL A 36 13.00 -15.05 11.62
N ILE A 37 13.15 -16.39 11.56
CA ILE A 37 13.66 -17.10 10.38
C ILE A 37 12.80 -16.79 9.17
N SER A 38 11.48 -16.93 9.27
CA SER A 38 10.55 -16.68 8.17
C SER A 38 10.59 -15.22 7.71
N SER A 39 10.71 -14.28 8.64
CA SER A 39 10.81 -12.85 8.34
C SER A 39 12.09 -12.52 7.57
N ILE A 40 13.24 -13.01 8.04
CA ILE A 40 14.54 -12.78 7.39
C ILE A 40 14.61 -13.47 6.01
N ALA A 41 14.07 -14.70 5.89
CA ALA A 41 14.04 -15.45 4.64
C ALA A 41 13.22 -14.71 3.55
N LEU A 42 12.08 -14.16 3.93
CA LEU A 42 11.24 -13.42 2.98
C LEU A 42 11.85 -12.04 2.66
N LEU A 43 12.47 -11.39 3.63
CA LEU A 43 13.22 -10.16 3.43
C LEU A 43 14.38 -10.37 2.43
N TYR A 44 15.14 -11.45 2.59
CA TYR A 44 16.18 -11.86 1.62
C TYR A 44 15.60 -11.96 0.21
N THR A 45 14.45 -12.61 0.05
CA THR A 45 13.78 -12.74 -1.25
C THR A 45 13.41 -11.39 -1.86
N LEU A 46 12.88 -10.45 -1.05
CA LEU A 46 12.57 -9.09 -1.47
C LEU A 46 13.82 -8.34 -1.96
N TYR A 47 14.94 -8.44 -1.22
CA TYR A 47 16.19 -7.81 -1.61
C TYR A 47 16.82 -8.46 -2.84
N TYR A 48 16.70 -9.78 -2.99
CA TYR A 48 17.18 -10.47 -4.18
C TYR A 48 16.44 -9.97 -5.44
N ILE A 49 15.12 -9.87 -5.38
CA ILE A 49 14.32 -9.31 -6.49
C ILE A 49 14.69 -7.85 -6.74
N LEU A 50 14.89 -7.05 -5.69
CA LEU A 50 15.32 -5.66 -5.80
C LEU A 50 16.66 -5.55 -6.56
N ILE A 51 17.65 -6.38 -6.21
CA ILE A 51 18.97 -6.41 -6.89
C ILE A 51 18.80 -6.77 -8.37
N LEU A 52 17.99 -7.77 -8.71
CA LEU A 52 17.69 -8.12 -10.10
C LEU A 52 17.06 -6.96 -10.86
N LEU A 53 16.13 -6.21 -10.23
CA LEU A 53 15.51 -5.04 -10.84
C LEU A 53 16.50 -3.88 -11.03
N LEU A 54 17.37 -3.61 -10.06
CA LEU A 54 18.42 -2.58 -10.15
C LEU A 54 19.43 -2.91 -11.24
N CYS A 55 19.86 -4.17 -11.32
CA CYS A 55 20.83 -4.66 -12.31
C CYS A 55 20.17 -5.00 -13.65
N SER A 56 18.88 -4.79 -13.84
CA SER A 56 18.13 -5.26 -15.02
C SER A 56 18.71 -4.79 -16.35
N LYS A 57 19.28 -3.58 -16.43
CA LYS A 57 19.96 -3.05 -17.62
C LYS A 57 21.26 -3.77 -17.90
N THR A 58 22.07 -4.02 -16.89
CA THR A 58 23.34 -4.73 -16.98
C THR A 58 23.12 -6.20 -17.34
N LEU A 59 22.13 -6.81 -16.72
CA LEU A 59 21.72 -8.20 -16.95
C LEU A 59 20.88 -8.38 -18.21
N ARG A 60 20.58 -7.28 -18.93
CA ARG A 60 19.77 -7.26 -20.15
C ARG A 60 18.42 -7.97 -20.00
N ILE A 61 17.80 -7.86 -18.82
CA ILE A 61 16.48 -8.44 -18.54
C ILE A 61 15.42 -7.71 -19.36
N THR A 62 14.53 -8.44 -20.02
CA THR A 62 13.44 -7.85 -20.83
C THR A 62 12.46 -7.07 -19.96
N GLY A 63 11.87 -6.00 -20.52
CA GLY A 63 10.92 -5.16 -19.79
C GLY A 63 9.70 -5.93 -19.25
N SER A 64 9.26 -6.97 -19.94
CA SER A 64 8.17 -7.84 -19.47
C SER A 64 8.56 -8.58 -18.18
N ILE A 65 9.75 -9.16 -18.12
CA ILE A 65 10.24 -9.84 -16.92
C ILE A 65 10.42 -8.86 -15.76
N CYS A 66 10.97 -7.65 -16.03
CA CYS A 66 11.08 -6.60 -15.02
C CYS A 66 9.71 -6.23 -14.43
N ASN A 67 8.68 -6.17 -15.25
CA ASN A 67 7.34 -5.85 -14.79
C ASN A 67 6.76 -6.97 -13.91
N THR A 68 6.96 -8.23 -14.31
CA THR A 68 6.56 -9.40 -13.51
C THR A 68 7.30 -9.45 -12.18
N LEU A 69 8.62 -9.20 -12.15
CA LEU A 69 9.41 -9.14 -10.92
C LEU A 69 8.95 -8.01 -10.00
N ASN A 70 8.57 -6.87 -10.56
CA ASN A 70 8.02 -5.76 -9.77
C ASN A 70 6.68 -6.12 -9.12
N HIS A 71 5.76 -6.78 -9.85
CA HIS A 71 4.50 -7.26 -9.27
C HIS A 71 4.74 -8.34 -8.20
N LEU A 72 5.67 -9.26 -8.45
CA LEU A 72 6.05 -10.28 -7.47
C LEU A 72 6.59 -9.65 -6.18
N LEU A 73 7.47 -8.65 -6.29
CA LEU A 73 8.00 -7.91 -5.15
C LEU A 73 6.87 -7.24 -4.35
N LEU A 74 5.89 -6.61 -5.02
CA LEU A 74 4.75 -5.98 -4.36
C LEU A 74 3.89 -7.00 -3.60
N ILE A 75 3.58 -8.15 -4.21
CA ILE A 75 2.78 -9.21 -3.59
C ILE A 75 3.51 -9.79 -2.38
N LEU A 76 4.80 -10.11 -2.52
CA LEU A 76 5.60 -10.65 -1.42
C LEU A 76 5.74 -9.65 -0.27
N THR A 77 5.79 -8.35 -0.55
CA THR A 77 5.79 -7.32 0.50
C THR A 77 4.50 -7.35 1.32
N VAL A 78 3.33 -7.48 0.68
CA VAL A 78 2.06 -7.59 1.41
C VAL A 78 2.02 -8.85 2.27
N ILE A 79 2.49 -9.99 1.73
CA ILE A 79 2.57 -11.24 2.48
C ILE A 79 3.53 -11.09 3.68
N HIS A 80 4.68 -10.44 3.48
CA HIS A 80 5.64 -10.18 4.55
C HIS A 80 5.01 -9.41 5.70
N ILE A 81 4.29 -8.35 5.42
CA ILE A 81 3.66 -7.52 6.44
C ILE A 81 2.49 -8.24 7.08
N ALA A 82 1.60 -8.83 6.28
CA ALA A 82 0.38 -9.44 6.78
C ALA A 82 0.64 -10.72 7.61
N VAL A 83 1.61 -11.52 7.22
CA VAL A 83 1.91 -12.79 7.91
C VAL A 83 3.06 -12.61 8.88
N ASN A 84 4.26 -12.31 8.40
CA ASN A 84 5.45 -12.26 9.26
C ASN A 84 5.40 -11.08 10.23
N GLY A 85 4.90 -9.91 9.81
CA GLY A 85 4.72 -8.76 10.67
C GLY A 85 3.77 -9.04 11.82
N SER A 86 2.61 -9.61 11.52
CA SER A 86 1.60 -9.93 12.54
C SER A 86 2.09 -11.01 13.51
N LEU A 87 2.78 -12.05 13.02
CA LEU A 87 3.38 -13.08 13.88
C LEU A 87 4.48 -12.52 14.77
N LEU A 88 5.38 -11.71 14.19
CA LEU A 88 6.49 -11.09 14.93
C LEU A 88 5.98 -10.13 16.02
N VAL A 89 4.99 -9.31 15.70
CA VAL A 89 4.35 -8.41 16.66
C VAL A 89 3.68 -9.21 17.78
N GLY A 90 2.96 -10.28 17.44
CA GLY A 90 2.37 -11.20 18.43
C GLY A 90 3.41 -11.79 19.38
N ASP A 91 4.53 -12.27 18.87
CA ASP A 91 5.62 -12.83 19.67
C ASP A 91 6.31 -11.76 20.53
N ILE A 92 6.45 -10.53 20.03
CA ILE A 92 6.98 -9.41 20.83
C ILE A 92 6.00 -9.03 21.97
N LEU A 93 4.70 -8.99 21.70
CA LEU A 93 3.68 -8.70 22.71
C LEU A 93 3.67 -9.76 23.81
N ASN A 94 3.81 -11.03 23.44
CA ASN A 94 3.89 -12.17 24.37
C ASN A 94 5.25 -12.29 25.08
N ASN A 95 6.19 -11.37 24.85
CA ASN A 95 7.56 -11.38 25.42
C ASN A 95 8.38 -12.64 25.07
N THR A 96 8.02 -13.37 24.01
CA THR A 96 8.79 -14.52 23.50
C THR A 96 10.02 -14.08 22.72
N ILE A 97 9.95 -12.90 22.08
CA ILE A 97 11.04 -12.31 21.28
C ILE A 97 11.27 -10.85 21.72
N PRO A 98 12.53 -10.40 21.81
CA PRO A 98 12.82 -9.01 22.12
C PRO A 98 12.36 -8.06 21.00
N GLY A 99 11.87 -6.87 21.38
CA GLY A 99 11.36 -5.86 20.43
C GLY A 99 12.39 -5.36 19.40
N SER A 100 13.69 -5.58 19.65
CA SER A 100 14.77 -5.23 18.71
C SER A 100 14.65 -5.93 17.36
N PHE A 101 14.00 -7.09 17.29
CA PHE A 101 13.75 -7.81 16.03
C PHE A 101 12.76 -7.11 15.09
N TYR A 102 12.03 -6.12 15.57
CA TYR A 102 11.16 -5.31 14.75
C TYR A 102 11.97 -4.42 13.78
N PHE A 103 13.16 -3.97 14.18
CA PHE A 103 14.00 -3.12 13.34
C PHE A 103 14.45 -3.78 12.02
N PRO A 104 15.04 -5.00 12.02
CA PRO A 104 15.35 -5.68 10.76
C PRO A 104 14.10 -6.01 9.94
N TYR A 105 12.97 -6.31 10.57
CA TYR A 105 11.71 -6.54 9.86
C TYR A 105 11.30 -5.34 8.98
N VAL A 106 11.39 -4.11 9.50
CA VAL A 106 10.95 -2.88 8.79
C VAL A 106 11.80 -2.56 7.56
N LEU A 107 12.95 -3.21 7.34
CA LEU A 107 13.82 -2.97 6.18
C LEU A 107 13.15 -3.28 4.83
N TYR A 108 12.00 -3.99 4.80
CA TYR A 108 11.20 -4.16 3.59
C TYR A 108 10.72 -2.82 2.98
N LEU A 109 10.74 -1.73 3.75
CA LEU A 109 10.39 -0.40 3.24
C LEU A 109 11.34 0.07 2.11
N ILE A 110 12.59 -0.42 2.07
CA ILE A 110 13.55 -0.06 1.02
C ILE A 110 13.13 -0.62 -0.35
N PRO A 111 12.88 -1.94 -0.52
CA PRO A 111 12.32 -2.49 -1.75
C PRO A 111 10.98 -1.85 -2.13
N LEU A 112 10.12 -1.58 -1.16
CA LEU A 112 8.83 -0.92 -1.40
C LEU A 112 9.01 0.51 -1.91
N ALA A 113 9.88 1.31 -1.32
CA ALA A 113 10.18 2.67 -1.79
C ALA A 113 10.75 2.68 -3.22
N TYR A 114 11.58 1.68 -3.58
CA TYR A 114 12.06 1.52 -4.94
C TYR A 114 10.93 1.30 -5.94
N THR A 115 9.92 0.50 -5.60
CA THR A 115 8.76 0.28 -6.50
C THR A 115 8.01 1.56 -6.78
N LEU A 116 7.80 2.40 -5.76
CA LEU A 116 7.22 3.72 -5.92
C LEU A 116 8.06 4.62 -6.82
N TRP A 117 9.35 4.71 -6.52
CA TRP A 117 10.24 5.54 -7.32
C TRP A 117 10.27 5.09 -8.78
N SER A 118 10.40 3.79 -9.03
CA SER A 118 10.36 3.19 -10.36
C SER A 118 9.04 3.48 -11.08
N PHE A 119 7.91 3.39 -10.37
CA PHE A 119 6.58 3.65 -10.90
C PHE A 119 6.41 5.11 -11.36
N PHE A 120 6.87 6.08 -10.56
CA PHE A 120 6.79 7.49 -10.91
C PHE A 120 7.89 7.98 -11.87
N SER A 121 8.98 7.23 -12.02
CA SER A 121 10.11 7.58 -12.88
C SER A 121 9.94 7.14 -14.34
N LYS A 122 9.05 6.19 -14.63
CA LYS A 122 8.81 5.72 -16.00
C LYS A 122 8.11 6.81 -16.83
N ARG A 123 8.90 7.66 -17.51
CA ARG A 123 8.42 8.63 -18.50
C ARG A 123 8.36 7.95 -19.86
N GLY A 124 7.16 7.87 -20.46
CA GLY A 124 7.07 7.57 -21.91
C GLY A 124 6.10 6.47 -22.35
N SER A 125 6.01 5.35 -21.66
CA SER A 125 4.89 4.42 -21.81
C SER A 125 4.15 4.43 -20.48
N GLY A 126 2.99 5.05 -20.40
CA GLY A 126 2.20 5.09 -19.18
C GLY A 126 2.06 3.67 -18.62
N PRO A 127 2.26 3.47 -17.31
CA PRO A 127 2.04 2.16 -16.69
C PRO A 127 0.62 1.70 -17.02
N ALA A 128 0.43 0.40 -17.22
CA ALA A 128 -0.88 -0.17 -17.47
C ALA A 128 -1.82 0.20 -16.31
N GLN A 129 -3.11 0.37 -16.58
CA GLN A 129 -4.11 0.70 -15.55
C GLN A 129 -4.05 -0.26 -14.35
N PHE A 130 -3.71 -1.51 -14.63
CA PHE A 130 -3.52 -2.55 -13.63
C PHE A 130 -2.38 -2.25 -12.64
N ASP A 131 -1.27 -1.68 -13.11
CA ASP A 131 -0.11 -1.31 -12.27
C ASP A 131 -0.49 -0.25 -11.23
N TYR A 132 -1.33 0.73 -11.59
CA TYR A 132 -1.83 1.74 -10.64
C TYR A 132 -2.65 1.12 -9.51
N ARG A 133 -3.52 0.16 -9.85
CA ARG A 133 -4.40 -0.51 -8.88
C ARG A 133 -3.62 -1.37 -7.90
N ILE A 134 -2.67 -2.18 -8.42
CA ILE A 134 -1.82 -3.02 -7.55
C ILE A 134 -0.98 -2.16 -6.62
N ASN A 135 -0.30 -1.14 -7.14
CA ASN A 135 0.52 -0.26 -6.30
C ASN A 135 -0.31 0.44 -5.22
N ALA A 136 -1.48 0.98 -5.57
CA ALA A 136 -2.35 1.62 -4.59
C ALA A 136 -2.84 0.64 -3.52
N PHE A 137 -3.25 -0.58 -3.91
CA PHE A 137 -3.66 -1.63 -2.99
C PHE A 137 -2.53 -1.99 -2.01
N VAL A 138 -1.32 -2.20 -2.52
CA VAL A 138 -0.15 -2.52 -1.68
C VAL A 138 0.14 -1.40 -0.70
N TRP A 139 0.10 -0.13 -1.13
CA TRP A 139 0.35 1.00 -0.24
C TRP A 139 -0.73 1.18 0.83
N VAL A 140 -2.00 1.02 0.47
CA VAL A 140 -3.10 1.05 1.44
C VAL A 140 -2.95 -0.07 2.46
N SER A 141 -2.69 -1.30 1.99
CA SER A 141 -2.51 -2.47 2.86
C SER A 141 -1.29 -2.31 3.78
N THR A 142 -0.14 -1.90 3.22
CA THR A 142 1.10 -1.69 3.98
C THR A 142 0.91 -0.67 5.09
N LEU A 143 0.40 0.51 4.77
CA LEU A 143 0.22 1.57 5.78
C LEU A 143 -0.85 1.20 6.80
N SER A 144 -1.92 0.52 6.39
CA SER A 144 -2.95 0.06 7.31
C SER A 144 -2.41 -0.95 8.32
N LEU A 145 -1.65 -1.94 7.86
CA LEU A 145 -1.10 -2.98 8.73
C LEU A 145 0.03 -2.44 9.61
N GLU A 146 0.94 -1.67 9.03
CA GLU A 146 2.12 -1.18 9.75
C GLU A 146 1.78 -0.19 10.85
N ILE A 147 0.86 0.74 10.59
CA ILE A 147 0.36 1.64 11.64
C ILE A 147 -0.37 0.84 12.73
N GLY A 148 -1.08 -0.24 12.37
CA GLY A 148 -1.68 -1.17 13.32
C GLY A 148 -0.64 -1.88 14.19
N HIS A 149 0.43 -2.37 13.60
CA HIS A 149 1.54 -2.99 14.34
C HIS A 149 2.20 -2.00 15.30
N LEU A 150 2.48 -0.78 14.86
CA LEU A 150 3.04 0.28 15.70
C LEU A 150 2.08 0.67 16.85
N TYR A 151 0.78 0.72 16.56
CA TYR A 151 -0.24 1.00 17.58
C TYR A 151 -0.26 -0.07 18.67
N LEU A 152 -0.23 -1.35 18.29
CA LEU A 152 -0.19 -2.47 19.23
C LEU A 152 1.10 -2.49 20.06
N LEU A 153 2.24 -2.27 19.41
CA LEU A 153 3.54 -2.20 20.11
C LEU A 153 3.64 -0.99 21.04
N GLY A 154 3.06 0.15 20.66
CA GLY A 154 3.04 1.36 21.48
C GLY A 154 2.17 1.21 22.76
N ASN A 155 1.14 0.39 22.71
CA ASN A 155 0.26 0.08 23.85
C ASN A 155 0.75 -1.11 24.68
N LYS A 156 1.88 -1.70 24.35
CA LYS A 156 2.48 -2.79 25.12
C LYS A 156 2.75 -2.33 26.55
N GLY A 157 2.13 -2.98 27.51
CA GLY A 157 2.27 -2.68 28.94
C GLY A 157 1.09 -1.90 29.56
N ASN A 158 0.14 -1.44 28.76
CA ASN A 158 -1.13 -0.96 29.28
C ASN A 158 -2.00 -2.19 29.61
N GLU A 159 -2.64 -2.21 30.79
CA GLU A 159 -3.54 -3.29 31.23
C GLU A 159 -4.88 -3.31 30.48
N ILE A 160 -4.86 -3.06 29.16
CA ILE A 160 -6.05 -3.08 28.34
C ILE A 160 -6.28 -4.52 27.88
N PRO A 161 -7.49 -5.09 28.09
CA PRO A 161 -7.77 -6.47 27.68
C PRO A 161 -7.51 -6.67 26.18
N GLU A 162 -6.81 -7.78 25.86
CA GLU A 162 -6.55 -8.19 24.48
C GLU A 162 -7.84 -8.15 23.65
N GLY A 163 -7.83 -7.46 22.53
CA GLY A 163 -8.99 -7.30 21.64
C GLY A 163 -9.71 -5.95 21.72
N ILE A 164 -9.62 -5.19 22.81
CA ILE A 164 -10.16 -3.81 22.87
C ILE A 164 -9.24 -2.88 22.06
N ASP A 165 -7.93 -3.02 22.18
CA ASP A 165 -6.94 -2.23 21.43
C ASP A 165 -7.08 -2.41 19.92
N THR A 166 -7.22 -3.66 19.48
CA THR A 166 -7.41 -3.94 18.04
C THR A 166 -8.72 -3.38 17.52
N LYS A 167 -9.79 -3.43 18.31
CA LYS A 167 -11.09 -2.84 17.93
C LYS A 167 -11.01 -1.32 17.82
N HIS A 168 -10.36 -0.64 18.77
CA HIS A 168 -10.16 0.81 18.71
C HIS A 168 -9.36 1.21 17.49
N TYR A 169 -8.31 0.48 17.14
CA TYR A 169 -7.56 0.72 15.91
C TYR A 169 -8.44 0.60 14.67
N ILE A 170 -9.18 -0.50 14.54
CA ILE A 170 -10.01 -0.79 13.35
C ILE A 170 -11.14 0.23 13.18
N ILE A 171 -11.76 0.68 14.28
CA ILE A 171 -12.93 1.57 14.25
C ILE A 171 -12.52 3.03 14.04
N LEU A 172 -11.48 3.51 14.73
CA LEU A 172 -11.12 4.92 14.74
C LEU A 172 -9.97 5.24 13.77
N TYR A 173 -8.84 4.55 13.89
CA TYR A 173 -7.61 4.92 13.17
C TYR A 173 -7.63 4.46 11.71
N LEU A 174 -8.12 3.27 11.42
CA LEU A 174 -8.11 2.71 10.08
C LEU A 174 -8.90 3.54 9.06
N PRO A 175 -10.15 4.00 9.34
CA PRO A 175 -10.86 4.91 8.45
C PRO A 175 -10.15 6.24 8.23
N MET A 176 -9.51 6.79 9.27
CA MET A 176 -8.75 8.04 9.15
C MET A 176 -7.55 7.88 8.20
N ILE A 177 -6.80 6.79 8.32
CA ILE A 177 -5.69 6.45 7.42
C ILE A 177 -6.18 6.33 5.98
N TRP A 178 -7.27 5.61 5.74
CA TRP A 178 -7.85 5.42 4.41
C TRP A 178 -8.32 6.73 3.79
N MET A 179 -8.94 7.62 4.57
CA MET A 179 -9.35 8.95 4.10
C MET A 179 -8.17 9.83 3.75
N LEU A 180 -7.09 9.81 4.55
CA LEU A 180 -5.86 10.53 4.23
C LEU A 180 -5.22 10.02 2.94
N LEU A 181 -5.08 8.69 2.80
CA LEU A 181 -4.54 8.07 1.58
C LEU A 181 -5.39 8.38 0.35
N SER A 182 -6.71 8.30 0.48
CA SER A 182 -7.64 8.67 -0.57
C SER A 182 -7.43 10.12 -1.03
N SER A 183 -7.31 11.05 -0.09
CA SER A 183 -7.06 12.47 -0.38
C SER A 183 -5.72 12.66 -1.11
N VAL A 184 -4.68 11.94 -0.70
CA VAL A 184 -3.36 11.97 -1.36
C VAL A 184 -3.47 11.43 -2.79
N PHE A 185 -4.19 10.32 -3.03
CA PHE A 185 -4.37 9.76 -4.37
C PHE A 185 -5.18 10.69 -5.28
N ILE A 186 -6.24 11.31 -4.77
CA ILE A 186 -7.02 12.30 -5.53
C ILE A 186 -6.16 13.50 -5.89
N TYR A 187 -5.44 14.07 -4.90
CA TYR A 187 -4.56 15.22 -5.12
C TYR A 187 -3.44 14.91 -6.13
N ALA A 188 -2.75 13.79 -5.96
CA ALA A 188 -1.70 13.36 -6.88
C ALA A 188 -2.25 13.08 -8.29
N GLY A 189 -3.45 12.49 -8.37
CA GLY A 189 -4.14 12.25 -9.63
C GLY A 189 -4.56 13.53 -10.36
N ILE A 190 -4.93 14.58 -9.63
CA ILE A 190 -5.23 15.90 -10.21
C ILE A 190 -3.93 16.57 -10.66
N LYS A 191 -2.92 16.62 -9.80
CA LYS A 191 -1.64 17.30 -10.07
C LYS A 191 -0.86 16.71 -11.25
N LYS A 192 -0.94 15.39 -11.42
CA LYS A 192 -0.23 14.65 -12.49
C LYS A 192 -1.12 14.29 -13.67
N ASP A 193 -2.38 14.73 -13.68
CA ASP A 193 -3.42 14.39 -14.66
C ASP A 193 -3.58 12.88 -14.92
N LEU A 194 -3.51 12.10 -13.82
CA LEU A 194 -3.64 10.65 -13.85
C LEU A 194 -5.06 10.24 -13.47
N ILE A 195 -5.89 9.93 -14.48
CA ILE A 195 -7.31 9.57 -14.29
C ILE A 195 -7.46 8.33 -13.40
N GLU A 196 -6.60 7.32 -13.56
CA GLU A 196 -6.68 6.09 -12.78
C GLU A 196 -6.42 6.33 -11.29
N LEU A 197 -5.48 7.19 -10.95
CA LEU A 197 -5.17 7.52 -9.56
C LEU A 197 -6.35 8.26 -8.89
N ARG A 198 -7.03 9.15 -9.64
CA ARG A 198 -8.26 9.81 -9.17
C ARG A 198 -9.38 8.80 -8.89
N LYS A 199 -9.60 7.86 -9.83
CA LYS A 199 -10.60 6.80 -9.66
C LYS A 199 -10.33 5.95 -8.42
N ILE A 200 -9.08 5.56 -8.19
CA ILE A 200 -8.68 4.78 -7.01
C ILE A 200 -8.95 5.56 -5.73
N GLY A 201 -8.60 6.85 -5.70
CA GLY A 201 -8.89 7.70 -4.54
C GLY A 201 -10.39 7.79 -4.24
N PHE A 202 -11.24 8.06 -5.24
CA PHE A 202 -12.69 8.07 -5.06
C PHE A 202 -13.24 6.71 -4.63
N PHE A 203 -12.72 5.62 -5.19
CA PHE A 203 -13.11 4.26 -4.80
C PHE A 203 -12.76 3.96 -3.34
N LEU A 204 -11.55 4.34 -2.90
CA LEU A 204 -11.12 4.18 -1.52
C LEU A 204 -11.98 5.01 -0.56
N THR A 205 -12.32 6.25 -0.92
CA THR A 205 -13.29 7.08 -0.15
C THR A 205 -14.63 6.36 -0.02
N GLY A 206 -15.17 5.83 -1.13
CA GLY A 206 -16.44 5.11 -1.13
C GLY A 206 -16.43 3.89 -0.21
N ILE A 207 -15.38 3.07 -0.28
CA ILE A 207 -15.22 1.91 0.61
C ILE A 207 -15.12 2.35 2.07
N THR A 208 -14.37 3.41 2.36
CA THR A 208 -14.23 3.93 3.73
C THR A 208 -15.59 4.37 4.29
N ILE A 209 -16.40 5.07 3.50
CA ILE A 209 -17.73 5.49 3.90
C ILE A 209 -18.64 4.27 4.15
N ILE A 210 -18.62 3.29 3.25
CA ILE A 210 -19.40 2.06 3.41
C ILE A 210 -18.97 1.31 4.67
N LYS A 211 -17.67 1.14 4.91
CA LYS A 211 -17.12 0.50 6.11
C LYS A 211 -17.57 1.21 7.37
N LEU A 212 -17.44 2.54 7.40
CA LEU A 212 -17.85 3.35 8.54
C LEU A 212 -19.33 3.17 8.83
N TYR A 213 -20.18 3.15 7.80
CA TYR A 213 -21.63 3.05 7.95
C TYR A 213 -22.08 1.63 8.33
N VAL A 214 -21.50 0.59 7.70
CA VAL A 214 -21.95 -0.81 7.87
C VAL A 214 -21.30 -1.45 9.10
N TYR A 215 -20.07 -1.12 9.42
CA TYR A 215 -19.30 -1.79 10.47
C TYR A 215 -19.10 -0.90 11.69
N ASP A 216 -18.52 0.28 11.52
CA ASP A 216 -18.04 1.09 12.63
C ASP A 216 -19.22 1.69 13.43
N VAL A 217 -20.27 2.13 12.75
CA VAL A 217 -21.49 2.69 13.39
C VAL A 217 -22.19 1.66 14.27
N TRP A 218 -22.18 0.38 13.89
CA TRP A 218 -22.80 -0.68 14.69
C TRP A 218 -22.01 -1.06 15.94
N GLN A 219 -20.70 -0.80 15.93
CA GLN A 219 -19.81 -1.05 17.06
C GLN A 219 -19.75 0.11 18.06
N MET A 220 -20.27 1.29 17.70
CA MET A 220 -20.32 2.47 18.56
C MET A 220 -21.47 2.38 19.57
N ASP A 221 -21.29 2.99 20.73
CA ASP A 221 -22.34 3.22 21.69
C ASP A 221 -23.45 4.15 21.13
N HIS A 222 -24.63 4.13 21.73
CA HIS A 222 -25.80 4.83 21.21
C HIS A 222 -25.57 6.33 21.01
N VAL A 223 -24.84 6.99 21.92
CA VAL A 223 -24.59 8.44 21.86
C VAL A 223 -23.64 8.78 20.73
N SER A 224 -22.51 8.07 20.62
CA SER A 224 -21.54 8.25 19.55
C SER A 224 -22.12 7.99 18.17
N ARG A 225 -23.05 7.03 18.05
CA ARG A 225 -23.80 6.73 16.82
C ARG A 225 -24.65 7.91 16.37
N ILE A 226 -25.41 8.54 17.30
CA ILE A 226 -26.23 9.71 16.99
C ILE A 226 -25.34 10.87 16.52
N VAL A 227 -24.25 11.15 17.21
CA VAL A 227 -23.29 12.20 16.82
C VAL A 227 -22.70 11.94 15.44
N ALA A 228 -22.29 10.70 15.15
CA ALA A 228 -21.75 10.30 13.84
C ALA A 228 -22.77 10.56 12.71
N PHE A 229 -24.06 10.23 12.91
CA PHE A 229 -25.11 10.49 11.92
C PHE A 229 -25.35 11.99 11.71
N ILE A 230 -25.33 12.79 12.77
CA ILE A 230 -25.48 14.25 12.66
C ILE A 230 -24.33 14.84 11.84
N ILE A 231 -23.09 14.47 12.16
CA ILE A 231 -21.88 14.94 11.44
C ILE A 231 -21.95 14.51 9.97
N LEU A 232 -22.30 13.26 9.69
CA LEU A 232 -22.46 12.76 8.33
C LEU A 232 -23.52 13.54 7.55
N GLY A 233 -24.67 13.82 8.18
CA GLY A 233 -25.72 14.63 7.59
C GLY A 233 -25.24 16.04 7.23
N ILE A 234 -24.49 16.69 8.11
CA ILE A 234 -23.88 18.01 7.85
C ILE A 234 -22.90 17.94 6.69
N ILE A 235 -22.02 16.94 6.65
CA ILE A 235 -21.05 16.75 5.56
C ILE A 235 -21.74 16.55 4.22
N LEU A 236 -22.81 15.74 4.17
CA LEU A 236 -23.59 15.51 2.95
C LEU A 236 -24.27 16.79 2.46
N LEU A 237 -24.82 17.58 3.37
CA LEU A 237 -25.41 18.89 3.04
C LEU A 237 -24.34 19.84 2.47
N LEU A 238 -23.19 19.96 3.14
CA LEU A 238 -22.09 20.79 2.67
C LEU A 238 -21.58 20.32 1.29
N SER A 239 -21.40 19.01 1.10
CA SER A 239 -21.01 18.43 -0.18
C SER A 239 -22.00 18.74 -1.29
N SER A 240 -23.30 18.68 -1.00
CA SER A 240 -24.36 19.04 -1.95
C SER A 240 -24.29 20.53 -2.34
N PHE A 241 -24.05 21.42 -1.36
CA PHE A 241 -23.85 22.85 -1.61
C PHE A 241 -22.63 23.12 -2.48
N ILE A 242 -21.49 22.52 -2.16
CA ILE A 242 -20.24 22.63 -2.92
C ILE A 242 -20.45 22.14 -4.36
N PHE A 243 -21.10 20.99 -4.53
CA PHE A 243 -21.38 20.44 -5.85
C PHE A 243 -22.27 21.36 -6.69
N GLN A 244 -23.31 21.94 -6.11
CA GLN A 244 -24.18 22.90 -6.80
C GLN A 244 -23.45 24.19 -7.19
N ARG A 245 -22.54 24.67 -6.33
CA ARG A 245 -21.71 25.85 -6.62
C ARG A 245 -20.71 25.56 -7.74
N LEU A 246 -20.07 24.40 -7.71
CA LEU A 246 -19.14 23.96 -8.74
C LEU A 246 -19.82 23.80 -10.10
N LYS A 247 -21.03 23.21 -10.13
CA LYS A 247 -21.83 23.07 -11.36
C LYS A 247 -22.20 24.42 -11.96
N ARG A 248 -22.48 25.45 -11.15
CA ARG A 248 -22.71 26.81 -11.62
C ARG A 248 -21.48 27.43 -12.26
N ILE A 249 -20.31 27.30 -11.61
CA ILE A 249 -19.03 27.82 -12.11
C ILE A 249 -18.65 27.15 -13.44
N ILE A 250 -18.76 25.84 -13.54
CA ILE A 250 -18.47 25.09 -14.79
C ILE A 250 -19.39 25.56 -15.93
N ARG A 251 -20.70 25.74 -15.65
CA ARG A 251 -21.63 26.25 -16.66
C ARG A 251 -21.31 27.67 -17.13
N SER A 252 -20.90 28.56 -16.22
CA SER A 252 -20.49 29.91 -16.58
C SER A 252 -19.23 29.93 -17.44
N LEU A 253 -18.25 29.09 -17.13
CA LEU A 253 -17.03 28.94 -17.91
C LEU A 253 -17.31 28.38 -19.31
N MET A 254 -18.17 27.36 -19.42
CA MET A 254 -18.56 26.82 -20.75
C MET A 254 -19.26 27.87 -21.61
N LYS A 255 -20.21 28.67 -21.05
CA LYS A 255 -20.85 29.77 -21.78
C LYS A 255 -19.87 30.81 -22.27
N ALA A 256 -18.93 31.24 -21.40
CA ALA A 256 -17.90 32.21 -21.76
C ALA A 256 -16.98 31.69 -22.90
N THR A 257 -16.71 30.38 -22.91
CA THR A 257 -15.90 29.75 -23.98
C THR A 257 -16.67 29.69 -25.30
N GLU A 258 -17.96 29.39 -25.27
CA GLU A 258 -18.82 29.38 -26.47
C GLU A 258 -19.00 30.80 -27.07
N GLU A 259 -19.17 31.82 -26.24
CA GLU A 259 -19.27 33.21 -26.65
C GLU A 259 -17.95 33.71 -27.32
N HIS A 260 -16.80 33.34 -26.76
CA HIS A 260 -15.50 33.64 -27.36
C HIS A 260 -15.24 32.92 -28.68
N GLN A 261 -15.79 31.72 -28.88
CA GLN A 261 -15.68 31.03 -30.18
C GLN A 261 -16.63 31.58 -31.25
N GLN A 262 -17.77 32.11 -30.84
CA GLN A 262 -18.71 32.77 -31.78
C GLN A 262 -18.21 34.16 -32.24
N GLN A 263 -17.48 34.90 -31.41
CA GLN A 263 -16.87 36.18 -31.79
C GLN A 263 -15.65 36.04 -32.69
N LYS A 264 -15.06 34.86 -32.84
CA LYS A 264 -13.92 34.59 -33.71
C LYS A 264 -14.33 34.05 -35.11
N LYS A 265 -15.61 33.84 -35.36
CA LYS A 265 -16.16 33.50 -36.69
C LYS A 265 -16.78 34.73 -37.32
#